data_f8ce58a34026ad756c0fb91d876b391e
#
_entry.id   f8ce58a34026ad756c0fb91d876b391e
#
_cell.length_a   1.000
_cell.length_b   1.000
_cell.length_c   1.000
_cell.angle_alpha   90.00
_cell.angle_beta   90.00
_cell.angle_gamma   90.00
#
_symmetry.space_group_name_H-M   'P 1'
#
loop_
_entity.id
_entity.type
_entity.pdbx_description
1 polymer ?
#
loop_
_entity_poly.entity_id
_entity_poly.type
_entity_poly.pdbx_seq_one_letter_code
_entity_poly.pdbx_strand_id
1 'polypeptide(L)'
;MGEGFGIPAEQVEKILAFVAVRSQGHADALAQLAALEAGAGSSEILRAGVAELREVLQLVQALGVPESAYCLNFSIARGLDYYTGTVYETTLTDHPQIGSICSGGRYEDLASHYSKSKLPGVGISIGLSRLFWQLREAGLIEGIEASSVQALVALMDEQGMPQSLDIARRLRAAGINTEVQMEPKKIGKQFQYAAKAGIRFVVLAGEDELARGVVAVKDLLREQQFEISRDELASTLQVELEQSRVMA
;
A
#
# COMPACT_ATOMS: atom_id res chain seq x y z
N MET A 1 -23.29 29.69 4.29
CA MET A 1 -23.06 28.34 4.84
C MET A 1 -23.13 28.33 6.38
N GLY A 2 -24.05 28.97 6.99
CA GLY A 2 -24.18 29.07 8.46
C GLY A 2 -25.48 28.53 9.04
N GLU A 3 -26.37 28.00 8.21
CA GLU A 3 -27.73 27.65 8.65
C GLU A 3 -27.91 26.22 9.18
N GLY A 4 -26.86 25.38 9.17
CA GLY A 4 -27.02 23.95 9.51
C GLY A 4 -26.86 23.60 11.01
N PHE A 5 -26.10 24.39 11.81
CA PHE A 5 -25.76 23.99 13.19
C PHE A 5 -26.10 25.07 14.25
N GLY A 6 -26.72 26.19 13.89
CA GLY A 6 -27.11 27.23 14.82
C GLY A 6 -25.95 27.93 15.55
N ILE A 7 -24.71 27.83 15.04
CA ILE A 7 -23.54 28.45 15.64
C ILE A 7 -23.49 29.92 15.21
N PRO A 8 -23.33 30.90 16.15
CA PRO A 8 -23.19 32.31 15.82
C PRO A 8 -22.01 32.57 14.88
N ALA A 9 -22.19 33.53 13.95
CA ALA A 9 -21.17 33.83 12.92
C ALA A 9 -19.79 34.16 13.52
N GLU A 10 -19.74 34.90 14.62
CA GLU A 10 -18.48 35.22 15.32
C GLU A 10 -17.77 33.96 15.84
N GLN A 11 -18.50 32.95 16.29
CA GLN A 11 -17.90 31.67 16.72
C GLN A 11 -17.40 30.85 15.52
N VAL A 12 -18.13 30.90 14.41
CA VAL A 12 -17.67 30.23 13.16
C VAL A 12 -16.35 30.84 12.69
N GLU A 13 -16.23 32.18 12.71
CA GLU A 13 -14.99 32.87 12.35
C GLU A 13 -13.81 32.47 13.25
N LYS A 14 -14.04 32.38 14.56
CA LYS A 14 -13.00 31.91 15.51
C LYS A 14 -12.57 30.46 15.24
N ILE A 15 -13.52 29.57 14.97
CA ILE A 15 -13.23 28.17 14.62
C ILE A 15 -12.43 28.10 13.30
N LEU A 16 -12.86 28.83 12.29
CA LEU A 16 -12.15 28.86 11.00
C LEU A 16 -10.73 29.42 11.14
N ALA A 17 -10.55 30.48 11.92
CA ALA A 17 -9.22 31.02 12.22
C ALA A 17 -8.35 30.00 12.95
N PHE A 18 -8.90 29.26 13.91
CA PHE A 18 -8.19 28.21 14.64
C PHE A 18 -7.76 27.05 13.71
N VAL A 19 -8.67 26.50 12.91
CA VAL A 19 -8.34 25.38 12.01
C VAL A 19 -7.44 25.79 10.83
N ALA A 20 -7.34 27.08 10.54
CA ALA A 20 -6.45 27.61 9.50
C ALA A 20 -4.99 27.72 9.97
N VAL A 21 -4.72 27.57 11.26
CA VAL A 21 -3.36 27.65 11.81
C VAL A 21 -2.45 26.58 11.21
N ARG A 22 -1.34 27.03 10.61
CA ARG A 22 -0.26 26.21 10.06
C ARG A 22 1.06 26.87 10.43
N SER A 23 1.97 26.13 11.03
CA SER A 23 3.29 26.67 11.36
C SER A 23 4.29 26.51 10.21
N GLN A 24 5.23 27.45 10.16
CA GLN A 24 6.39 27.42 9.27
C GLN A 24 7.66 27.28 10.12
N GLY A 25 7.99 26.04 10.51
CA GLY A 25 9.13 25.74 11.37
C GLY A 25 8.81 25.76 12.86
N HIS A 26 9.83 25.45 13.66
CA HIS A 26 9.70 25.23 15.11
C HIS A 26 9.38 26.52 15.89
N ALA A 27 10.11 27.59 15.60
CA ALA A 27 9.92 28.86 16.31
C ALA A 27 8.53 29.44 16.09
N ASP A 28 8.03 29.37 14.86
CA ASP A 28 6.66 29.81 14.52
C ASP A 28 5.60 28.94 15.21
N ALA A 29 5.81 27.62 15.27
CA ALA A 29 4.90 26.72 15.98
C ALA A 29 4.80 27.09 17.46
N LEU A 30 5.91 27.34 18.11
CA LEU A 30 5.92 27.77 19.54
C LEU A 30 5.25 29.13 19.73
N ALA A 31 5.47 30.10 18.81
CA ALA A 31 4.82 31.40 18.86
C ALA A 31 3.28 31.30 18.72
N GLN A 32 2.82 30.47 17.80
CA GLN A 32 1.39 30.21 17.59
C GLN A 32 0.76 29.55 18.82
N LEU A 33 1.44 28.56 19.44
CA LEU A 33 0.97 27.95 20.69
C LEU A 33 0.90 28.98 21.83
N ALA A 34 1.89 29.87 21.96
CA ALA A 34 1.88 30.94 22.96
C ALA A 34 0.72 31.92 22.75
N ALA A 35 0.42 32.29 21.51
CA ALA A 35 -0.74 33.13 21.18
C ALA A 35 -2.07 32.46 21.52
N LEU A 36 -2.21 31.18 21.25
CA LEU A 36 -3.39 30.39 21.63
C LEU A 36 -3.55 30.30 23.14
N GLU A 37 -2.47 30.07 23.87
CA GLU A 37 -2.48 30.04 25.35
C GLU A 37 -2.91 31.38 25.94
N ALA A 38 -2.43 32.49 25.43
CA ALA A 38 -2.81 33.83 25.85
C ALA A 38 -4.32 34.12 25.59
N GLY A 39 -4.85 33.57 24.49
CA GLY A 39 -6.27 33.66 24.13
C GLY A 39 -7.19 32.66 24.82
N ALA A 40 -6.63 31.68 25.55
CA ALA A 40 -7.41 30.54 26.11
C ALA A 40 -8.43 30.95 27.21
N GLY A 41 -8.30 32.14 27.82
CA GLY A 41 -9.17 32.56 28.90
C GLY A 41 -9.19 31.54 30.05
N SER A 42 -10.37 31.04 30.40
CA SER A 42 -10.57 30.03 31.44
C SER A 42 -10.55 28.55 30.91
N SER A 43 -10.29 28.32 29.64
CA SER A 43 -10.32 26.97 29.08
C SER A 43 -9.13 26.13 29.52
N GLU A 44 -9.31 25.24 30.47
CA GLU A 44 -8.28 24.28 30.93
C GLU A 44 -7.93 23.27 29.88
N ILE A 45 -8.89 22.81 29.08
CA ILE A 45 -8.66 21.83 27.98
C ILE A 45 -7.72 22.42 26.93
N LEU A 46 -7.92 23.67 26.53
CA LEU A 46 -7.08 24.35 25.57
C LEU A 46 -5.64 24.51 26.11
N ARG A 47 -5.51 24.94 27.38
CA ARG A 47 -4.17 25.05 27.98
C ARG A 47 -3.44 23.73 28.11
N ALA A 48 -4.14 22.67 28.49
CA ALA A 48 -3.57 21.32 28.57
C ALA A 48 -3.08 20.84 27.19
N GLY A 49 -3.89 21.02 26.14
CA GLY A 49 -3.51 20.66 24.76
C GLY A 49 -2.32 21.47 24.23
N VAL A 50 -2.26 22.78 24.52
CA VAL A 50 -1.13 23.64 24.16
C VAL A 50 0.14 23.21 24.89
N ALA A 51 0.04 22.87 26.17
CA ALA A 51 1.19 22.42 26.96
C ALA A 51 1.76 21.11 26.43
N GLU A 52 0.88 20.13 26.10
CA GLU A 52 1.27 18.85 25.50
C GLU A 52 1.96 19.05 24.13
N LEU A 53 1.38 19.85 23.25
CA LEU A 53 1.96 20.12 21.93
C LEU A 53 3.31 20.82 22.03
N ARG A 54 3.48 21.74 23.00
CA ARG A 54 4.75 22.42 23.26
C ARG A 54 5.81 21.39 23.68
N GLU A 55 5.50 20.51 24.61
CA GLU A 55 6.39 19.44 25.04
C GLU A 55 6.79 18.54 23.87
N VAL A 56 5.82 18.09 23.08
CA VAL A 56 6.09 17.26 21.87
C VAL A 56 7.04 17.97 20.91
N LEU A 57 6.80 19.24 20.58
CA LEU A 57 7.66 20.00 19.68
C LEU A 57 9.08 20.16 20.22
N GLN A 58 9.24 20.40 21.52
CA GLN A 58 10.57 20.48 22.16
C GLN A 58 11.30 19.16 22.11
N LEU A 59 10.62 18.03 22.34
CA LEU A 59 11.21 16.71 22.27
C LEU A 59 11.57 16.32 20.82
N VAL A 60 10.72 16.64 19.85
CA VAL A 60 11.01 16.42 18.42
C VAL A 60 12.26 17.18 17.98
N GLN A 61 12.42 18.44 18.42
CA GLN A 61 13.63 19.22 18.18
C GLN A 61 14.85 18.61 18.87
N ALA A 62 14.73 18.20 20.14
CA ALA A 62 15.81 17.58 20.90
C ALA A 62 16.29 16.26 20.29
N LEU A 63 15.37 15.51 19.62
CA LEU A 63 15.69 14.31 18.85
C LEU A 63 16.39 14.60 17.51
N GLY A 64 16.57 15.86 17.14
CA GLY A 64 17.23 16.27 15.91
C GLY A 64 16.39 16.08 14.64
N VAL A 65 15.08 15.99 14.76
CA VAL A 65 14.19 15.93 13.59
C VAL A 65 14.25 17.27 12.84
N PRO A 66 14.53 17.28 11.53
CA PRO A 66 14.61 18.52 10.76
C PRO A 66 13.28 19.30 10.79
N GLU A 67 13.36 20.61 10.93
CA GLU A 67 12.14 21.47 10.96
C GLU A 67 11.28 21.35 9.69
N SER A 68 11.91 21.00 8.56
CA SER A 68 11.20 20.73 7.31
C SER A 68 10.36 19.45 7.31
N ALA A 69 10.56 18.56 8.29
CA ALA A 69 9.88 17.27 8.37
C ALA A 69 8.59 17.30 9.20
N TYR A 70 8.30 18.42 9.88
CA TYR A 70 7.06 18.54 10.69
C TYR A 70 6.51 19.97 10.69
N CYS A 71 5.22 20.08 10.89
CA CYS A 71 4.54 21.36 11.13
C CYS A 71 3.37 21.17 12.08
N LEU A 72 3.02 22.24 12.80
CA LEU A 72 1.78 22.31 13.58
C LEU A 72 0.61 22.58 12.62
N ASN A 73 -0.45 21.77 12.72
CA ASN A 73 -1.59 21.86 11.84
C ASN A 73 -2.89 21.54 12.57
N PHE A 74 -3.70 22.55 12.86
CA PHE A 74 -4.98 22.39 13.57
C PHE A 74 -6.15 21.97 12.69
N SER A 75 -5.97 21.77 11.38
CA SER A 75 -7.04 21.19 10.55
C SER A 75 -7.09 19.67 10.60
N ILE A 76 -6.15 19.03 11.30
CA ILE A 76 -6.18 17.59 11.46
C ILE A 76 -7.34 17.24 12.40
N ALA A 77 -8.40 16.66 11.84
CA ALA A 77 -9.52 16.12 12.58
C ALA A 77 -9.54 14.59 12.39
N ARG A 78 -9.49 13.85 13.51
CA ARG A 78 -9.51 12.38 13.50
C ARG A 78 -10.88 11.88 13.96
N GLY A 79 -11.46 10.95 13.19
CA GLY A 79 -12.79 10.40 13.44
C GLY A 79 -12.84 9.25 14.45
N LEU A 80 -11.78 9.02 15.23
CA LEU A 80 -11.71 7.92 16.20
C LEU A 80 -11.68 8.52 17.62
N ASP A 81 -12.71 8.27 18.37
CA ASP A 81 -12.97 8.88 19.70
C ASP A 81 -12.01 8.40 20.79
N TYR A 82 -11.14 7.43 20.51
CA TYR A 82 -10.20 6.92 21.50
C TYR A 82 -8.90 7.72 21.64
N TYR A 83 -8.64 8.70 20.77
CA TYR A 83 -7.49 9.59 20.93
C TYR A 83 -7.78 10.62 22.02
N THR A 84 -6.88 10.69 23.00
CA THR A 84 -6.99 11.54 24.17
C THR A 84 -5.92 12.64 24.26
N GLY A 85 -5.00 12.68 23.31
CA GLY A 85 -3.92 13.65 23.26
C GLY A 85 -3.50 13.97 21.83
N THR A 86 -2.23 14.24 21.62
CA THR A 86 -1.67 14.61 20.31
C THR A 86 -2.02 13.62 19.22
N VAL A 87 -2.53 14.13 18.10
CA VAL A 87 -2.79 13.38 16.87
C VAL A 87 -1.84 13.86 15.78
N TYR A 88 -1.49 12.97 14.86
CA TYR A 88 -0.59 13.29 13.76
C TYR A 88 -0.97 12.60 12.47
N GLU A 89 -0.58 13.23 11.37
CA GLU A 89 -0.69 12.72 10.01
C GLU A 89 0.63 12.91 9.28
N THR A 90 0.91 12.00 8.37
CA THR A 90 2.08 12.08 7.50
C THR A 90 1.62 12.22 6.05
N THR A 91 2.20 13.19 5.36
CA THR A 91 2.00 13.41 3.92
C THR A 91 3.34 13.37 3.20
N LEU A 92 3.34 13.07 1.92
CA LEU A 92 4.52 13.19 1.08
C LEU A 92 4.72 14.66 0.70
N THR A 93 5.88 15.23 0.97
CA THR A 93 6.18 16.65 0.69
C THR A 93 6.12 16.98 -0.78
N ASP A 94 6.61 16.09 -1.64
CA ASP A 94 6.65 16.27 -3.09
C ASP A 94 5.33 15.87 -3.77
N HIS A 95 4.43 15.20 -3.05
CA HIS A 95 3.15 14.72 -3.54
C HIS A 95 2.00 14.96 -2.55
N PRO A 96 1.77 16.23 -2.11
CA PRO A 96 0.76 16.55 -1.10
C PRO A 96 -0.68 16.20 -1.53
N GLN A 97 -0.93 16.12 -2.85
CA GLN A 97 -2.22 15.71 -3.41
C GLN A 97 -2.60 14.27 -3.07
N ILE A 98 -1.65 13.42 -2.73
CA ILE A 98 -1.90 12.05 -2.26
C ILE A 98 -2.62 12.05 -0.90
N GLY A 99 -2.43 13.11 -0.10
CA GLY A 99 -3.02 13.26 1.22
C GLY A 99 -2.29 12.43 2.28
N SER A 100 -3.01 12.08 3.36
CA SER A 100 -2.43 11.34 4.48
C SER A 100 -2.10 9.89 4.08
N ILE A 101 -0.83 9.51 4.19
CA ILE A 101 -0.32 8.16 3.95
C ILE A 101 -0.19 7.34 5.23
N CYS A 102 -0.05 8.04 6.36
CA CYS A 102 0.08 7.46 7.67
C CYS A 102 -0.53 8.40 8.70
N SER A 103 -1.09 7.84 9.76
CA SER A 103 -1.71 8.64 10.81
C SER A 103 -1.75 7.90 12.12
N GLY A 104 -1.87 8.66 13.20
CA GLY A 104 -1.93 8.09 14.53
C GLY A 104 -2.23 9.13 15.60
N GLY A 105 -2.05 8.73 16.84
CA GLY A 105 -2.23 9.60 17.99
C GLY A 105 -2.02 8.90 19.32
N ARG A 106 -2.05 9.70 20.37
CA ARG A 106 -1.97 9.25 21.76
C ARG A 106 -3.34 8.78 22.24
N TYR A 107 -3.37 7.73 23.02
CA TYR A 107 -4.56 7.20 23.70
C TYR A 107 -4.19 6.74 25.12
N GLU A 108 -5.13 6.91 26.06
CA GLU A 108 -4.90 6.58 27.48
C GLU A 108 -5.51 5.22 27.86
N ASP A 109 -6.58 4.81 27.22
CA ASP A 109 -7.43 3.74 27.74
C ASP A 109 -7.94 2.75 26.67
N LEU A 110 -7.29 2.65 25.51
CA LEU A 110 -7.71 1.71 24.46
C LEU A 110 -7.65 0.26 24.95
N ALA A 111 -6.68 -0.04 25.80
CA ALA A 111 -6.48 -1.41 26.32
C ALA A 111 -7.56 -1.84 27.34
N SER A 112 -8.32 -0.94 27.92
CA SER A 112 -9.39 -1.27 28.88
C SER A 112 -10.54 -2.06 28.27
N HIS A 113 -10.71 -1.98 26.96
CA HIS A 113 -11.65 -2.85 26.23
C HIS A 113 -11.28 -4.34 26.27
N TYR A 114 -10.02 -4.65 26.55
CA TYR A 114 -9.47 -6.01 26.53
C TYR A 114 -8.80 -6.41 27.85
N SER A 115 -8.52 -5.46 28.74
CA SER A 115 -7.84 -5.71 30.01
C SER A 115 -8.37 -4.78 31.11
N LYS A 116 -8.16 -5.14 32.39
CA LYS A 116 -8.51 -4.30 33.53
C LYS A 116 -7.48 -3.19 33.79
N SER A 117 -6.40 -3.16 33.05
CA SER A 117 -5.30 -2.19 33.23
C SER A 117 -5.45 -1.04 32.23
N LYS A 118 -5.32 0.19 32.72
CA LYS A 118 -5.16 1.38 31.88
C LYS A 118 -3.73 1.39 31.36
N LEU A 119 -3.59 1.31 30.06
CA LEU A 119 -2.28 1.33 29.38
C LEU A 119 -2.28 2.47 28.37
N PRO A 120 -1.64 3.60 28.69
CA PRO A 120 -1.46 4.68 27.73
C PRO A 120 -0.54 4.21 26.59
N GLY A 121 -0.77 4.73 25.41
CA GLY A 121 0.01 4.39 24.25
C GLY A 121 -0.02 5.44 23.17
N VAL A 122 0.89 5.31 22.23
CA VAL A 122 0.92 6.05 20.97
C VAL A 122 0.94 5.03 19.85
N GLY A 123 0.04 5.18 18.90
CA GLY A 123 -0.08 4.27 17.77
C GLY A 123 0.08 4.99 16.44
N ILE A 124 0.56 4.26 15.44
CA ILE A 124 0.66 4.71 14.06
C ILE A 124 0.09 3.64 13.14
N SER A 125 -0.62 4.07 12.10
CA SER A 125 -1.17 3.18 11.08
C SER A 125 -0.81 3.68 9.69
N ILE A 126 -0.28 2.79 8.87
CA ILE A 126 0.03 3.04 7.46
C ILE A 126 -1.02 2.34 6.61
N GLY A 127 -1.69 3.09 5.75
CA GLY A 127 -2.63 2.55 4.78
C GLY A 127 -1.90 1.96 3.57
N LEU A 128 -1.28 0.80 3.72
CA LEU A 128 -0.40 0.20 2.71
C LEU A 128 -1.04 0.09 1.33
N SER A 129 -2.23 -0.48 1.23
CA SER A 129 -2.93 -0.64 -0.06
C SER A 129 -3.27 0.70 -0.72
N ARG A 130 -3.69 1.69 0.09
CA ARG A 130 -3.99 3.03 -0.40
C ARG A 130 -2.73 3.74 -0.88
N LEU A 131 -1.64 3.66 -0.09
CA LEU A 131 -0.36 4.25 -0.44
C LEU A 131 0.18 3.65 -1.74
N PHE A 132 0.20 2.33 -1.84
CA PHE A 132 0.64 1.62 -3.04
C PHE A 132 -0.14 2.06 -4.29
N TRP A 133 -1.48 2.09 -4.19
CA TRP A 133 -2.33 2.53 -5.28
C TRP A 133 -2.03 3.96 -5.71
N GLN A 134 -1.93 4.88 -4.76
CA GLN A 134 -1.67 6.30 -5.03
C GLN A 134 -0.28 6.55 -5.62
N LEU A 135 0.75 5.83 -5.16
CA LEU A 135 2.09 5.91 -5.72
C LEU A 135 2.13 5.40 -7.16
N ARG A 136 1.37 4.34 -7.45
CA ARG A 136 1.23 3.81 -8.79
C ARG A 136 0.53 4.80 -9.73
N GLU A 137 -0.61 5.37 -9.31
CA GLU A 137 -1.34 6.40 -10.09
C GLU A 137 -0.48 7.66 -10.34
N ALA A 138 0.38 8.00 -9.41
CA ALA A 138 1.33 9.11 -9.54
C ALA A 138 2.56 8.77 -10.41
N GLY A 139 2.68 7.53 -10.92
CA GLY A 139 3.85 7.10 -11.69
C GLY A 139 5.15 6.97 -10.89
N LEU A 140 5.06 6.90 -9.55
CA LEU A 140 6.22 6.79 -8.65
C LEU A 140 6.67 5.35 -8.42
N ILE A 141 5.85 4.39 -8.80
CA ILE A 141 6.18 2.97 -8.81
C ILE A 141 6.11 2.50 -10.25
N GLU A 142 7.27 2.26 -10.82
CA GLU A 142 7.45 1.71 -12.17
C GLU A 142 7.74 0.21 -12.13
N GLY A 143 7.59 -0.47 -13.27
CA GLY A 143 8.03 -1.87 -13.43
C GLY A 143 7.18 -2.90 -12.71
N ILE A 144 5.93 -2.57 -12.34
CA ILE A 144 5.01 -3.56 -11.81
C ILE A 144 4.57 -4.45 -12.97
N GLU A 145 5.11 -5.66 -13.01
CA GLU A 145 4.63 -6.69 -13.93
C GLU A 145 3.11 -6.85 -13.76
N ALA A 146 2.39 -7.00 -14.86
CA ALA A 146 0.93 -7.15 -14.87
C ALA A 146 0.48 -8.37 -14.03
N SER A 147 1.37 -9.35 -13.88
CA SER A 147 1.16 -10.55 -13.08
C SER A 147 2.44 -10.94 -12.34
N SER A 148 2.30 -11.40 -11.10
CA SER A 148 3.37 -12.13 -10.42
C SER A 148 3.54 -13.56 -10.96
N VAL A 149 2.56 -14.08 -11.71
CA VAL A 149 2.61 -15.39 -12.36
C VAL A 149 3.24 -15.23 -13.73
N GLN A 150 4.26 -16.05 -14.01
CA GLN A 150 5.05 -16.00 -15.23
C GLN A 150 4.64 -17.08 -16.24
N ALA A 151 4.17 -18.22 -15.75
CA ALA A 151 3.71 -19.34 -16.56
C ALA A 151 2.38 -19.93 -16.08
N LEU A 152 1.49 -20.26 -17.01
CA LEU A 152 0.29 -21.05 -16.78
C LEU A 152 0.50 -22.43 -17.39
N VAL A 153 0.37 -23.49 -16.60
CA VAL A 153 0.28 -24.84 -17.13
C VAL A 153 -1.18 -25.15 -17.43
N ALA A 154 -1.47 -25.32 -18.71
CA ALA A 154 -2.83 -25.57 -19.18
C ALA A 154 -3.26 -27.01 -18.92
N LEU A 155 -4.58 -27.20 -18.72
CA LEU A 155 -5.20 -28.51 -18.56
C LEU A 155 -6.32 -28.68 -19.58
N MET A 156 -6.25 -29.70 -20.44
CA MET A 156 -7.25 -29.97 -21.47
C MET A 156 -8.26 -31.02 -21.03
N ASP A 157 -7.82 -32.00 -20.25
CA ASP A 157 -8.64 -33.09 -19.69
C ASP A 157 -8.11 -33.49 -18.30
N GLU A 158 -8.91 -34.27 -17.56
CA GLU A 158 -8.56 -34.70 -16.19
C GLU A 158 -7.37 -35.68 -16.16
N GLN A 159 -7.14 -36.42 -17.23
CA GLN A 159 -6.07 -37.42 -17.29
C GLN A 159 -4.69 -36.73 -17.34
N GLY A 160 -4.62 -35.53 -17.90
CA GLY A 160 -3.41 -34.71 -17.95
C GLY A 160 -3.00 -34.05 -16.63
N MET A 161 -3.81 -34.13 -15.58
CA MET A 161 -3.55 -33.46 -14.30
C MET A 161 -2.21 -33.84 -13.65
N PRO A 162 -1.85 -35.14 -13.53
CA PRO A 162 -0.57 -35.50 -12.90
C PRO A 162 0.63 -34.89 -13.63
N GLN A 163 0.60 -34.86 -14.96
CA GLN A 163 1.66 -34.31 -15.81
C GLN A 163 1.73 -32.79 -15.67
N SER A 164 0.60 -32.11 -15.67
CA SER A 164 0.51 -30.66 -15.45
C SER A 164 1.09 -30.27 -14.10
N LEU A 165 0.81 -31.03 -13.04
CA LEU A 165 1.36 -30.80 -11.71
C LEU A 165 2.88 -31.06 -11.66
N ASP A 166 3.41 -32.09 -12.34
CA ASP A 166 4.86 -32.34 -12.41
C ASP A 166 5.58 -31.21 -13.15
N ILE A 167 5.03 -30.73 -14.26
CA ILE A 167 5.58 -29.59 -15.01
C ILE A 167 5.60 -28.35 -14.10
N ALA A 168 4.50 -28.03 -13.44
CA ALA A 168 4.45 -26.88 -12.54
C ALA A 168 5.42 -27.01 -11.36
N ARG A 169 5.59 -28.20 -10.80
CA ARG A 169 6.58 -28.47 -9.76
C ARG A 169 8.00 -28.18 -10.23
N ARG A 170 8.37 -28.61 -11.44
CA ARG A 170 9.69 -28.35 -12.05
C ARG A 170 9.93 -26.86 -12.29
N LEU A 171 8.94 -26.17 -12.85
CA LEU A 171 9.03 -24.73 -13.08
C LEU A 171 9.18 -23.94 -11.77
N ARG A 172 8.39 -24.28 -10.74
CA ARG A 172 8.48 -23.66 -9.42
C ARG A 172 9.81 -23.93 -8.73
N ALA A 173 10.35 -25.15 -8.86
CA ALA A 173 11.67 -25.50 -8.34
C ALA A 173 12.81 -24.70 -9.01
N ALA A 174 12.60 -24.25 -10.24
CA ALA A 174 13.49 -23.35 -10.97
C ALA A 174 13.22 -21.85 -10.69
N GLY A 175 12.35 -21.51 -9.74
CA GLY A 175 12.04 -20.12 -9.38
C GLY A 175 11.06 -19.41 -10.33
N ILE A 176 10.38 -20.14 -11.22
CA ILE A 176 9.37 -19.58 -12.12
C ILE A 176 8.00 -19.64 -11.45
N ASN A 177 7.40 -18.49 -11.21
CA ASN A 177 6.05 -18.38 -10.62
C ASN A 177 5.02 -18.98 -11.58
N THR A 178 4.46 -20.11 -11.20
CA THR A 178 3.64 -20.93 -12.07
C THR A 178 2.26 -21.19 -11.50
N GLU A 179 1.23 -20.93 -12.28
CA GLU A 179 -0.16 -21.32 -12.03
C GLU A 179 -0.50 -22.60 -12.80
N VAL A 180 -1.40 -23.41 -12.27
CA VAL A 180 -1.93 -24.61 -12.93
C VAL A 180 -3.42 -24.44 -13.09
N GLN A 181 -3.93 -24.71 -14.30
CA GLN A 181 -5.36 -24.83 -14.52
C GLN A 181 -5.85 -26.12 -13.84
N MET A 182 -6.70 -25.97 -12.80
CA MET A 182 -7.15 -27.11 -11.98
C MET A 182 -8.40 -27.80 -12.52
N GLU A 183 -9.10 -27.17 -13.45
CA GLU A 183 -10.28 -27.72 -14.11
C GLU A 183 -10.07 -27.75 -15.62
N PRO A 184 -10.43 -28.84 -16.33
CA PRO A 184 -10.33 -28.87 -17.78
C PRO A 184 -11.13 -27.77 -18.44
N LYS A 185 -10.52 -27.00 -19.31
CA LYS A 185 -11.17 -25.93 -20.09
C LYS A 185 -10.67 -25.92 -21.52
N LYS A 186 -11.52 -25.43 -22.42
CA LYS A 186 -11.08 -25.21 -23.82
C LYS A 186 -9.85 -24.34 -23.85
N ILE A 187 -8.83 -24.75 -24.60
CA ILE A 187 -7.51 -24.09 -24.62
C ILE A 187 -7.59 -22.61 -24.95
N GLY A 188 -8.48 -22.20 -25.86
CA GLY A 188 -8.67 -20.78 -26.18
C GLY A 188 -9.11 -19.93 -24.97
N LYS A 189 -9.90 -20.51 -24.03
CA LYS A 189 -10.26 -19.78 -22.79
C LYS A 189 -9.10 -19.63 -21.84
N GLN A 190 -8.19 -20.61 -21.81
CA GLN A 190 -6.98 -20.57 -20.98
C GLN A 190 -5.99 -19.54 -21.53
N PHE A 191 -5.84 -19.43 -22.85
CA PHE A 191 -5.05 -18.36 -23.47
C PHE A 191 -5.63 -16.96 -23.17
N GLN A 192 -6.95 -16.81 -23.29
CA GLN A 192 -7.62 -15.54 -22.95
C GLN A 192 -7.45 -15.17 -21.49
N TYR A 193 -7.53 -16.15 -20.60
CA TYR A 193 -7.26 -15.92 -19.16
C TYR A 193 -5.83 -15.48 -18.94
N ALA A 194 -4.83 -16.21 -19.48
CA ALA A 194 -3.43 -15.89 -19.33
C ALA A 194 -3.10 -14.48 -19.88
N ALA A 195 -3.62 -14.14 -21.06
CA ALA A 195 -3.44 -12.81 -21.66
C ALA A 195 -4.06 -11.70 -20.78
N LYS A 196 -5.30 -11.90 -20.29
CA LYS A 196 -5.97 -10.93 -19.41
C LYS A 196 -5.26 -10.79 -18.06
N ALA A 197 -4.70 -11.87 -17.53
CA ALA A 197 -3.96 -11.89 -16.28
C ALA A 197 -2.51 -11.38 -16.42
N GLY A 198 -2.05 -11.09 -17.64
CA GLY A 198 -0.67 -10.67 -17.89
C GLY A 198 0.37 -11.79 -17.72
N ILE A 199 -0.05 -13.05 -17.84
CA ILE A 199 0.84 -14.22 -17.78
C ILE A 199 1.51 -14.39 -19.13
N ARG A 200 2.85 -14.41 -19.17
CA ARG A 200 3.58 -14.47 -20.43
C ARG A 200 3.52 -15.83 -21.10
N PHE A 201 3.78 -16.90 -20.35
CA PHE A 201 3.89 -18.24 -20.94
C PHE A 201 2.69 -19.12 -20.63
N VAL A 202 2.20 -19.85 -21.64
CA VAL A 202 1.24 -20.94 -21.45
C VAL A 202 1.91 -22.23 -21.91
N VAL A 203 2.02 -23.19 -20.99
CA VAL A 203 2.63 -24.51 -21.24
C VAL A 203 1.52 -25.52 -21.44
N LEU A 204 1.60 -26.26 -22.53
CA LEU A 204 0.66 -27.32 -22.91
C LEU A 204 1.37 -28.65 -22.96
N ALA A 205 0.77 -29.67 -22.38
CA ALA A 205 1.28 -31.02 -22.37
C ALA A 205 0.14 -31.99 -22.74
N GLY A 206 -0.13 -32.12 -24.03
CA GLY A 206 -1.07 -33.10 -24.55
C GLY A 206 -0.45 -34.52 -24.59
N GLU A 207 -1.27 -35.53 -24.83
CA GLU A 207 -0.81 -36.92 -24.88
C GLU A 207 0.29 -37.12 -25.94
N ASP A 208 0.14 -36.52 -27.12
CA ASP A 208 1.10 -36.63 -28.23
C ASP A 208 2.42 -35.96 -27.88
N GLU A 209 2.43 -34.78 -27.27
CA GLU A 209 3.63 -34.09 -26.80
C GLU A 209 4.33 -34.89 -25.70
N LEU A 210 3.57 -35.42 -24.74
CA LEU A 210 4.11 -36.21 -23.65
C LEU A 210 4.74 -37.54 -24.16
N ALA A 211 4.14 -38.19 -25.13
CA ALA A 211 4.69 -39.40 -25.73
C ALA A 211 6.03 -39.13 -26.43
N ARG A 212 6.25 -37.93 -26.95
CA ARG A 212 7.52 -37.49 -27.56
C ARG A 212 8.52 -36.89 -26.55
N GLY A 213 8.15 -36.78 -25.27
CA GLY A 213 8.99 -36.19 -24.23
C GLY A 213 9.11 -34.66 -24.33
N VAL A 214 8.20 -34.00 -25.04
CA VAL A 214 8.19 -32.55 -25.23
C VAL A 214 6.97 -31.91 -24.60
N VAL A 215 6.96 -30.59 -24.56
CA VAL A 215 5.82 -29.75 -24.24
C VAL A 215 5.73 -28.61 -25.24
N ALA A 216 4.53 -28.12 -25.51
CA ALA A 216 4.34 -26.92 -26.31
C ALA A 216 4.27 -25.70 -25.39
N VAL A 217 4.95 -24.63 -25.75
CA VAL A 217 4.96 -23.36 -25.03
C VAL A 217 4.46 -22.26 -25.95
N LYS A 218 3.43 -21.53 -25.50
CA LYS A 218 2.97 -20.30 -26.14
C LYS A 218 3.52 -19.11 -25.37
N ASP A 219 4.39 -18.31 -25.99
CA ASP A 219 4.81 -16.99 -25.51
C ASP A 219 3.76 -15.97 -25.99
N LEU A 220 2.95 -15.45 -25.06
CA LEU A 220 1.89 -14.49 -25.36
C LEU A 220 2.44 -13.08 -25.64
N LEU A 221 3.63 -12.76 -25.14
CA LEU A 221 4.29 -11.48 -25.38
C LEU A 221 4.80 -11.37 -26.82
N ARG A 222 5.43 -12.46 -27.32
CA ARG A 222 5.98 -12.52 -28.68
C ARG A 222 5.01 -13.13 -29.69
N GLU A 223 3.84 -13.59 -29.25
CA GLU A 223 2.83 -14.31 -30.05
C GLU A 223 3.37 -15.58 -30.76
N GLN A 224 4.43 -16.17 -30.22
CA GLN A 224 5.08 -17.34 -30.78
C GLN A 224 4.73 -18.60 -30.01
N GLN A 225 4.74 -19.73 -30.70
CA GLN A 225 4.59 -21.05 -30.11
C GLN A 225 5.74 -21.95 -30.58
N PHE A 226 6.30 -22.70 -29.65
CA PHE A 226 7.39 -23.63 -29.91
C PHE A 226 7.25 -24.88 -29.07
N GLU A 227 7.86 -25.98 -29.53
CA GLU A 227 8.00 -27.22 -28.75
C GLU A 227 9.38 -27.30 -28.14
N ILE A 228 9.46 -27.84 -26.93
CA ILE A 228 10.71 -27.97 -26.18
C ILE A 228 10.69 -29.26 -25.35
N SER A 229 11.87 -29.85 -25.15
CA SER A 229 12.05 -30.97 -24.23
C SER A 229 11.59 -30.59 -22.81
N ARG A 230 10.92 -31.51 -22.13
CA ARG A 230 10.49 -31.31 -20.71
C ARG A 230 11.65 -31.02 -19.78
N ASP A 231 12.85 -31.52 -20.08
CA ASP A 231 14.03 -31.32 -19.23
C ASP A 231 14.65 -29.92 -19.44
N GLU A 232 14.51 -29.35 -20.63
CA GLU A 232 15.02 -28.01 -20.97
C GLU A 232 14.00 -26.89 -20.71
N LEU A 233 12.74 -27.23 -20.45
CA LEU A 233 11.65 -26.26 -20.28
C LEU A 233 12.00 -25.17 -19.28
N ALA A 234 12.43 -25.56 -18.08
CA ALA A 234 12.67 -24.61 -16.99
C ALA A 234 13.83 -23.65 -17.31
N SER A 235 14.95 -24.18 -17.79
CA SER A 235 16.12 -23.36 -18.14
C SER A 235 15.83 -22.40 -19.31
N THR A 236 15.08 -22.86 -20.30
CA THR A 236 14.69 -21.99 -21.43
C THR A 236 13.79 -20.86 -20.98
N LEU A 237 12.75 -21.14 -20.18
CA LEU A 237 11.87 -20.09 -19.70
C LEU A 237 12.59 -19.11 -18.77
N GLN A 238 13.56 -19.55 -17.96
CA GLN A 238 14.39 -18.66 -17.15
C GLN A 238 15.18 -17.66 -18.02
N VAL A 239 15.87 -18.15 -19.05
CA VAL A 239 16.62 -17.28 -19.98
C VAL A 239 15.70 -16.27 -20.65
N GLU A 240 14.52 -16.70 -21.10
CA GLU A 240 13.53 -15.84 -21.74
C GLU A 240 12.98 -14.75 -20.79
N LEU A 241 12.80 -15.09 -19.51
CA LEU A 241 12.36 -14.14 -18.48
C LEU A 241 13.45 -13.12 -18.13
N GLU A 242 14.70 -13.57 -18.02
CA GLU A 242 15.85 -12.69 -17.74
C GLU A 242 16.08 -11.68 -18.86
N GLN A 243 16.02 -12.11 -20.13
CA GLN A 243 16.16 -11.21 -21.28
C GLN A 243 15.12 -10.09 -21.29
N SER A 244 13.89 -10.36 -20.86
CA SER A 244 12.85 -9.36 -20.80
C SER A 244 13.06 -8.32 -19.70
N ARG A 245 13.69 -8.71 -18.58
CA ARG A 245 14.01 -7.78 -17.48
C ARG A 245 15.13 -6.79 -17.85
N VAL A 246 16.00 -7.17 -18.77
CA VAL A 246 17.10 -6.30 -19.23
C VAL A 246 16.63 -5.29 -20.28
N MET A 247 15.49 -5.56 -20.95
CA MET A 247 14.96 -4.73 -22.04
C MET A 247 13.84 -3.78 -21.56
N ALA A 248 13.36 -3.90 -20.32
CA ALA A 248 12.35 -3.03 -19.70
C ALA A 248 12.99 -1.97 -18.81
#